data_af69372d41d609c5799e189c92cd2e68
#
_entry.id   af69372d41d609c5799e189c92cd2e68
#
_cell.length_a   1.000
_cell.length_b   1.000
_cell.length_c   1.000
_cell.angle_alpha   90.00
_cell.angle_beta   90.00
_cell.angle_gamma   90.00
#
_symmetry.space_group_name_H-M   'P 1'
#
loop_
_entity.id
_entity.type
_entity.pdbx_description
1 polymer ?
#
loop_
_entity_poly.entity_id
_entity_poly.type
_entity_poly.pdbx_seq_one_letter_code
_entity_poly.pdbx_strand_id
1 'polypeptide(L)'
;MSDQRNETTDTSAIVNDDPAPVASAPRPSPRDAIIEALFELAAEREWKDISVSQIAERANLSLADFRDAFPSKGAVLGGFSRKIDQAVLRQNTNDLKDETPKERLFDVLMRRLDAMAPYRLGLQGVADWLRRDPVAAAAMNRPALNSMRFMLEASGINTEGQAGTLKTQGLVLAWSRVVSVWLRDEDPGLAATMAALDRELTRGETLASRVDDLERLATPLRLLAEGLMSVGKRARGGATEAGKGFDADVAPTP
;
A
#
# COMPACT_ATOMS: atom_id res chain seq x y z
N MET A 1 -24.48 11.03 -92.41
CA MET A 1 -25.26 11.71 -91.38
C MET A 1 -25.49 10.68 -90.28
N SER A 2 -24.57 10.59 -89.40
CA SER A 2 -24.51 9.52 -88.39
C SER A 2 -24.67 10.15 -87.03
N ASP A 3 -25.72 9.76 -86.37
CA ASP A 3 -26.05 10.14 -84.98
C ASP A 3 -25.34 9.20 -84.05
N GLN A 4 -24.43 9.73 -83.18
CA GLN A 4 -23.78 8.99 -82.17
C GLN A 4 -24.36 9.37 -80.80
N ARG A 5 -25.16 8.45 -80.25
CA ARG A 5 -25.63 8.51 -78.86
C ARG A 5 -24.52 8.14 -77.92
N ASN A 6 -24.24 9.03 -77.01
CA ASN A 6 -23.31 8.88 -75.95
C ASN A 6 -24.01 8.22 -74.74
N GLU A 7 -23.70 6.96 -74.47
CA GLU A 7 -24.14 6.24 -73.27
C GLU A 7 -23.20 6.59 -72.09
N THR A 8 -23.70 7.38 -71.16
CA THR A 8 -23.08 7.62 -69.85
C THR A 8 -23.39 6.46 -68.96
N THR A 9 -22.38 5.64 -68.72
CA THR A 9 -22.42 4.56 -67.73
C THR A 9 -22.29 5.18 -66.30
N ASP A 10 -23.43 5.21 -65.65
CA ASP A 10 -23.47 5.58 -64.19
C ASP A 10 -22.88 4.40 -63.32
N THR A 11 -21.67 4.57 -62.90
CA THR A 11 -21.06 3.64 -61.99
C THR A 11 -21.39 4.08 -60.55
N SER A 12 -22.51 3.59 -60.02
CA SER A 12 -22.86 3.70 -58.61
C SER A 12 -21.79 3.03 -57.76
N ALA A 13 -20.96 3.84 -57.11
CA ALA A 13 -20.02 3.39 -56.11
C ALA A 13 -20.80 2.81 -54.93
N ILE A 14 -20.71 1.50 -54.76
CA ILE A 14 -21.17 0.80 -53.55
C ILE A 14 -20.24 1.23 -52.42
N VAL A 15 -20.68 2.17 -51.59
CA VAL A 15 -20.05 2.49 -50.31
C VAL A 15 -20.31 1.31 -49.41
N ASN A 16 -19.30 0.45 -49.24
CA ASN A 16 -19.27 -0.55 -48.17
C ASN A 16 -19.14 0.21 -46.86
N ASP A 17 -20.24 0.39 -46.18
CA ASP A 17 -20.32 0.86 -44.80
C ASP A 17 -19.92 -0.32 -43.90
N ASP A 18 -18.62 -0.57 -43.84
CA ASP A 18 -18.02 -1.56 -42.92
C ASP A 18 -18.06 -0.95 -41.52
N PRO A 19 -18.83 -1.50 -40.58
CA PRO A 19 -18.89 -0.92 -39.25
C PRO A 19 -17.49 -0.91 -38.62
N ALA A 20 -17.03 0.29 -38.24
CA ALA A 20 -15.74 0.49 -37.58
C ALA A 20 -15.58 -0.54 -36.43
N PRO A 21 -14.41 -1.18 -36.27
CA PRO A 21 -14.19 -2.17 -35.25
C PRO A 21 -14.50 -1.54 -33.89
N VAL A 22 -15.53 -2.07 -33.24
CA VAL A 22 -15.89 -1.70 -31.87
C VAL A 22 -14.65 -1.92 -31.05
N ALA A 23 -14.05 -0.86 -30.50
CA ALA A 23 -12.88 -0.94 -29.66
C ALA A 23 -13.22 -1.86 -28.49
N SER A 24 -12.71 -3.09 -28.55
CA SER A 24 -12.89 -4.06 -27.47
C SER A 24 -12.29 -3.44 -26.20
N ALA A 25 -13.04 -3.46 -25.11
CA ALA A 25 -12.56 -3.00 -23.81
C ALA A 25 -11.17 -3.61 -23.54
N PRO A 26 -10.20 -2.84 -23.03
CA PRO A 26 -8.84 -3.32 -22.82
C PRO A 26 -8.91 -4.57 -21.92
N ARG A 27 -8.32 -5.67 -22.40
CA ARG A 27 -8.25 -6.91 -21.62
C ARG A 27 -7.55 -6.60 -20.29
N PRO A 28 -8.07 -7.12 -19.14
CA PRO A 28 -7.41 -6.95 -17.87
C PRO A 28 -5.97 -7.46 -17.94
N SER A 29 -5.06 -6.81 -17.24
CA SER A 29 -3.67 -7.29 -17.17
C SER A 29 -3.63 -8.71 -16.57
N PRO A 30 -2.64 -9.56 -16.90
CA PRO A 30 -2.50 -10.88 -16.30
C PRO A 30 -2.51 -10.82 -14.75
N ARG A 31 -1.93 -9.77 -14.17
CA ARG A 31 -1.94 -9.55 -12.72
C ARG A 31 -3.35 -9.30 -12.19
N ASP A 32 -4.14 -8.49 -12.88
CA ASP A 32 -5.52 -8.20 -12.49
C ASP A 32 -6.39 -9.44 -12.62
N ALA A 33 -6.27 -10.19 -13.72
CA ALA A 33 -7.01 -11.42 -13.93
C ALA A 33 -6.74 -12.46 -12.82
N ILE A 34 -5.48 -12.59 -12.38
CA ILE A 34 -5.10 -13.50 -11.28
C ILE A 34 -5.69 -13.02 -9.94
N ILE A 35 -5.71 -11.71 -9.68
CA ILE A 35 -6.31 -11.15 -8.47
C ILE A 35 -7.82 -11.44 -8.44
N GLU A 36 -8.53 -11.15 -9.53
CA GLU A 36 -9.96 -11.43 -9.64
C GLU A 36 -10.25 -12.92 -9.40
N ALA A 37 -9.56 -13.80 -10.14
CA ALA A 37 -9.70 -15.26 -10.01
C ALA A 37 -9.46 -15.76 -8.58
N LEU A 38 -8.46 -15.21 -7.86
CA LEU A 38 -8.21 -15.58 -6.47
C LEU A 38 -9.40 -15.23 -5.57
N PHE A 39 -9.95 -14.01 -5.69
CA PHE A 39 -11.04 -13.56 -4.83
C PHE A 39 -12.38 -14.22 -5.17
N GLU A 40 -12.63 -14.57 -6.43
CA GLU A 40 -13.75 -15.41 -6.81
C GLU A 40 -13.65 -16.79 -6.14
N LEU A 41 -12.49 -17.45 -6.25
CA LEU A 41 -12.28 -18.75 -5.62
C LEU A 41 -12.33 -18.68 -4.08
N ALA A 42 -11.82 -17.59 -3.48
CA ALA A 42 -11.87 -17.41 -2.04
C ALA A 42 -13.29 -17.13 -1.49
N ALA A 43 -14.21 -16.69 -2.36
CA ALA A 43 -15.63 -16.58 -2.03
C ALA A 43 -16.36 -17.95 -2.06
N GLU A 44 -15.85 -18.91 -2.85
CA GLU A 44 -16.46 -20.22 -3.06
C GLU A 44 -15.89 -21.33 -2.16
N ARG A 45 -14.63 -21.20 -1.72
CA ARG A 45 -13.83 -22.27 -1.10
C ARG A 45 -12.96 -21.77 0.04
N GLU A 46 -12.56 -22.68 0.92
CA GLU A 46 -11.56 -22.37 1.94
C GLU A 46 -10.18 -22.10 1.30
N TRP A 47 -9.44 -21.17 1.87
CA TRP A 47 -8.10 -20.79 1.39
C TRP A 47 -7.16 -21.97 1.14
N LYS A 48 -7.17 -22.99 2.03
CA LYS A 48 -6.30 -24.17 1.93
C LYS A 48 -6.56 -25.01 0.67
N ASP A 49 -7.81 -25.00 0.18
CA ASP A 49 -8.27 -25.80 -0.95
C ASP A 49 -8.10 -25.08 -2.31
N ILE A 50 -7.59 -23.85 -2.30
CA ILE A 50 -7.29 -23.08 -3.50
C ILE A 50 -5.83 -23.32 -3.90
N SER A 51 -5.60 -23.94 -5.06
CA SER A 51 -4.27 -24.13 -5.63
C SER A 51 -3.90 -23.02 -6.62
N VAL A 52 -2.59 -22.83 -6.87
CA VAL A 52 -2.08 -21.91 -7.90
C VAL A 52 -2.60 -22.30 -9.29
N SER A 53 -2.70 -23.60 -9.58
CA SER A 53 -3.24 -24.10 -10.85
C SER A 53 -4.68 -23.69 -11.07
N GLN A 54 -5.53 -23.81 -10.04
CA GLN A 54 -6.94 -23.39 -10.12
C GLN A 54 -7.10 -21.88 -10.32
N ILE A 55 -6.21 -21.07 -9.72
CA ILE A 55 -6.21 -19.62 -9.93
C ILE A 55 -5.81 -19.28 -11.37
N ALA A 56 -4.77 -19.92 -11.91
CA ALA A 56 -4.34 -19.73 -13.29
C ALA A 56 -5.43 -20.16 -14.27
N GLU A 57 -6.06 -21.31 -14.06
CA GLU A 57 -7.18 -21.82 -14.86
C GLU A 57 -8.38 -20.87 -14.82
N ARG A 58 -8.80 -20.40 -13.64
CA ARG A 58 -9.89 -19.43 -13.47
C ARG A 58 -9.59 -18.10 -14.17
N ALA A 59 -8.33 -17.66 -14.14
CA ALA A 59 -7.86 -16.46 -14.83
C ALA A 59 -7.69 -16.64 -16.35
N ASN A 60 -7.89 -17.87 -16.88
CA ASN A 60 -7.60 -18.24 -18.25
C ASN A 60 -6.14 -17.94 -18.67
N LEU A 61 -5.20 -18.30 -17.78
CA LEU A 61 -3.76 -18.11 -17.93
C LEU A 61 -3.01 -19.41 -17.71
N SER A 62 -1.80 -19.52 -18.23
CA SER A 62 -0.91 -20.63 -17.95
C SER A 62 -0.27 -20.51 -16.56
N LEU A 63 0.30 -21.60 -16.04
CA LEU A 63 1.12 -21.56 -14.83
C LEU A 63 2.39 -20.72 -15.01
N ALA A 64 2.92 -20.61 -16.24
CA ALA A 64 4.04 -19.75 -16.56
C ALA A 64 3.65 -18.28 -16.39
N ASP A 65 2.51 -17.86 -16.96
CA ASP A 65 1.99 -16.50 -16.79
C ASP A 65 1.73 -16.16 -15.31
N PHE A 66 1.19 -17.13 -14.54
CA PHE A 66 1.02 -16.94 -13.11
C PHE A 66 2.37 -16.73 -12.42
N ARG A 67 3.39 -17.56 -12.74
CA ARG A 67 4.72 -17.48 -12.14
C ARG A 67 5.43 -16.16 -12.45
N ASP A 68 5.24 -15.64 -13.66
CA ASP A 68 5.78 -14.34 -14.07
C ASP A 68 5.09 -13.18 -13.34
N ALA A 69 3.77 -13.30 -13.13
CA ALA A 69 3.00 -12.27 -12.41
C ALA A 69 3.26 -12.32 -10.90
N PHE A 70 3.23 -13.51 -10.27
CA PHE A 70 3.31 -13.67 -8.81
C PHE A 70 4.14 -14.90 -8.40
N PRO A 71 5.02 -14.76 -7.39
CA PRO A 71 5.83 -15.88 -6.91
C PRO A 71 5.04 -16.93 -6.12
N SER A 72 3.85 -16.59 -5.60
CA SER A 72 3.02 -17.48 -4.78
C SER A 72 1.58 -16.97 -4.66
N LYS A 73 0.67 -17.83 -4.22
CA LYS A 73 -0.72 -17.46 -3.88
C LYS A 73 -0.79 -16.33 -2.83
N GLY A 74 0.04 -16.37 -1.80
CA GLY A 74 0.11 -15.30 -0.80
C GLY A 74 0.58 -13.95 -1.36
N ALA A 75 1.45 -13.96 -2.38
CA ALA A 75 1.91 -12.73 -3.02
C ALA A 75 0.81 -12.01 -3.82
N VAL A 76 -0.23 -12.74 -4.25
CA VAL A 76 -1.40 -12.14 -4.92
C VAL A 76 -2.14 -11.18 -3.98
N LEU A 77 -2.20 -11.48 -2.67
CA LEU A 77 -2.79 -10.58 -1.67
C LEU A 77 -2.03 -9.25 -1.57
N GLY A 78 -0.70 -9.30 -1.68
CA GLY A 78 0.11 -8.08 -1.77
C GLY A 78 -0.13 -7.29 -3.07
N GLY A 79 -0.37 -8.00 -4.18
CA GLY A 79 -0.78 -7.42 -5.45
C GLY A 79 -2.15 -6.74 -5.36
N PHE A 80 -3.11 -7.41 -4.74
CA PHE A 80 -4.43 -6.85 -4.45
C PHE A 80 -4.35 -5.57 -3.61
N SER A 81 -3.61 -5.61 -2.49
CA SER A 81 -3.41 -4.41 -1.66
C SER A 81 -2.91 -3.23 -2.48
N ARG A 82 -1.91 -3.46 -3.36
CA ARG A 82 -1.37 -2.42 -4.25
C ARG A 82 -2.39 -1.92 -5.28
N LYS A 83 -3.22 -2.81 -5.84
CA LYS A 83 -4.31 -2.44 -6.76
C LYS A 83 -5.29 -1.49 -6.06
N ILE A 84 -5.71 -1.83 -4.85
CA ILE A 84 -6.60 -0.99 -4.04
C ILE A 84 -5.93 0.35 -3.69
N ASP A 85 -4.66 0.34 -3.24
CA ASP A 85 -3.90 1.55 -2.95
C ASP A 85 -3.89 2.49 -4.16
N GLN A 86 -3.60 1.97 -5.36
CA GLN A 86 -3.60 2.77 -6.58
C GLN A 86 -4.97 3.34 -6.92
N ALA A 87 -6.05 2.58 -6.72
CA ALA A 87 -7.41 3.05 -6.96
C ALA A 87 -7.77 4.23 -6.05
N VAL A 88 -7.38 4.17 -4.77
CA VAL A 88 -7.60 5.25 -3.81
C VAL A 88 -6.72 6.47 -4.10
N LEU A 89 -5.42 6.26 -4.32
CA LEU A 89 -4.44 7.35 -4.49
C LEU A 89 -4.60 8.14 -5.80
N ARG A 90 -5.26 7.56 -6.81
CA ARG A 90 -5.60 8.25 -8.07
C ARG A 90 -6.80 9.17 -7.94
N GLN A 91 -7.60 9.03 -6.90
CA GLN A 91 -8.75 9.91 -6.67
C GLN A 91 -8.27 11.28 -6.20
N ASN A 92 -8.94 12.32 -6.67
CA ASN A 92 -8.61 13.69 -6.27
C ASN A 92 -9.06 13.93 -4.81
N THR A 93 -8.18 14.48 -3.99
CA THR A 93 -8.45 14.85 -2.60
C THR A 93 -8.44 16.36 -2.39
N ASN A 94 -8.52 17.16 -3.48
CA ASN A 94 -8.43 18.61 -3.40
C ASN A 94 -9.62 19.24 -2.64
N ASP A 95 -10.75 18.59 -2.62
CA ASP A 95 -11.97 18.93 -1.87
C ASP A 95 -11.79 18.85 -0.34
N LEU A 96 -10.76 18.10 0.12
CA LEU A 96 -10.49 17.88 1.54
C LEU A 96 -9.29 18.71 2.07
N LYS A 97 -8.82 19.70 1.32
CA LYS A 97 -7.61 20.46 1.72
C LYS A 97 -7.76 21.24 3.02
N ASP A 98 -9.00 21.69 3.31
CA ASP A 98 -9.32 22.50 4.49
C ASP A 98 -9.70 21.63 5.70
N GLU A 99 -9.83 20.31 5.50
CA GLU A 99 -10.16 19.36 6.55
C GLU A 99 -8.94 19.00 7.41
N THR A 100 -9.19 18.52 8.62
CA THR A 100 -8.12 18.03 9.50
C THR A 100 -7.45 16.77 8.94
N PRO A 101 -6.19 16.46 9.31
CA PRO A 101 -5.55 15.22 8.89
C PRO A 101 -6.35 13.95 9.26
N LYS A 102 -7.07 13.98 10.39
CA LYS A 102 -7.95 12.89 10.82
C LYS A 102 -9.12 12.69 9.85
N GLU A 103 -9.80 13.79 9.49
CA GLU A 103 -10.94 13.76 8.56
C GLU A 103 -10.50 13.30 7.17
N ARG A 104 -9.37 13.80 6.67
CA ARG A 104 -8.77 13.31 5.42
C ARG A 104 -8.46 11.81 5.48
N LEU A 105 -7.90 11.32 6.59
CA LEU A 105 -7.59 9.90 6.76
C LEU A 105 -8.87 9.06 6.83
N PHE A 106 -9.91 9.56 7.48
CA PHE A 106 -11.23 8.91 7.50
C PHE A 106 -11.77 8.72 6.08
N ASP A 107 -11.77 9.77 5.26
CA ASP A 107 -12.25 9.72 3.89
C ASP A 107 -11.41 8.77 3.02
N VAL A 108 -10.08 8.87 3.09
CA VAL A 108 -9.16 7.98 2.36
C VAL A 108 -9.41 6.50 2.70
N LEU A 109 -9.65 6.17 3.98
CA LEU A 109 -9.92 4.82 4.41
C LEU A 109 -11.34 4.34 4.05
N MET A 110 -12.34 5.23 4.01
CA MET A 110 -13.66 4.90 3.48
C MET A 110 -13.61 4.60 1.98
N ARG A 111 -12.95 5.44 1.19
CA ARG A 111 -12.69 5.16 -0.25
C ARG A 111 -11.97 3.82 -0.46
N ARG A 112 -11.09 3.45 0.47
CA ARG A 112 -10.43 2.14 0.45
C ARG A 112 -11.42 1.00 0.65
N LEU A 113 -12.35 1.11 1.60
CA LEU A 113 -13.41 0.12 1.81
C LEU A 113 -14.31 0.00 0.58
N ASP A 114 -14.68 1.12 -0.04
CA ASP A 114 -15.46 1.13 -1.28
C ASP A 114 -14.74 0.41 -2.42
N ALA A 115 -13.45 0.66 -2.60
CA ALA A 115 -12.64 -0.03 -3.60
C ALA A 115 -12.49 -1.55 -3.31
N MET A 116 -12.59 -1.96 -2.04
CA MET A 116 -12.55 -3.35 -1.62
C MET A 116 -13.92 -4.04 -1.68
N ALA A 117 -15.03 -3.30 -1.76
CA ALA A 117 -16.39 -3.82 -1.67
C ALA A 117 -16.70 -4.95 -2.67
N PRO A 118 -16.26 -4.89 -3.95
CA PRO A 118 -16.48 -5.99 -4.90
C PRO A 118 -15.87 -7.34 -4.47
N TYR A 119 -14.84 -7.30 -3.63
CA TYR A 119 -14.07 -8.47 -3.18
C TYR A 119 -14.49 -8.96 -1.79
N ARG A 120 -15.56 -8.40 -1.20
CA ARG A 120 -15.93 -8.59 0.21
C ARG A 120 -16.09 -10.06 0.59
N LEU A 121 -16.76 -10.87 -0.24
CA LEU A 121 -16.96 -12.30 0.04
C LEU A 121 -15.63 -13.07 0.07
N GLY A 122 -14.78 -12.85 -0.92
CA GLY A 122 -13.45 -13.47 -0.93
C GLY A 122 -12.56 -12.99 0.22
N LEU A 123 -12.67 -11.71 0.62
CA LEU A 123 -11.96 -11.15 1.77
C LEU A 123 -12.41 -11.78 3.09
N GLN A 124 -13.67 -12.20 3.23
CA GLN A 124 -14.13 -12.96 4.40
C GLN A 124 -13.36 -14.29 4.51
N GLY A 125 -13.24 -15.05 3.40
CA GLY A 125 -12.47 -16.29 3.36
C GLY A 125 -10.99 -16.09 3.70
N VAL A 126 -10.37 -15.04 3.18
CA VAL A 126 -8.98 -14.67 3.50
C VAL A 126 -8.83 -14.29 4.98
N ALA A 127 -9.75 -13.48 5.53
CA ALA A 127 -9.72 -13.08 6.93
C ALA A 127 -9.90 -14.29 7.88
N ASP A 128 -10.74 -15.24 7.52
CA ASP A 128 -10.95 -16.48 8.28
C ASP A 128 -9.69 -17.34 8.32
N TRP A 129 -9.00 -17.45 7.20
CA TRP A 129 -7.73 -18.12 7.15
C TRP A 129 -6.66 -17.42 8.00
N LEU A 130 -6.49 -16.09 7.86
CA LEU A 130 -5.49 -15.32 8.62
C LEU A 130 -5.71 -15.42 10.15
N ARG A 131 -6.96 -15.51 10.61
CA ARG A 131 -7.26 -15.73 12.04
C ARG A 131 -6.79 -17.08 12.56
N ARG A 132 -6.71 -18.10 11.71
CA ARG A 132 -6.28 -19.46 12.06
C ARG A 132 -4.81 -19.72 11.83
N ASP A 133 -4.12 -18.84 11.08
CA ASP A 133 -2.70 -18.97 10.73
C ASP A 133 -1.91 -17.71 11.14
N PRO A 134 -1.37 -17.68 12.39
CA PRO A 134 -0.59 -16.54 12.87
C PRO A 134 0.67 -16.23 12.06
N VAL A 135 1.27 -17.26 11.43
CA VAL A 135 2.47 -17.08 10.60
C VAL A 135 2.10 -16.35 9.32
N ALA A 136 1.01 -16.76 8.68
CA ALA A 136 0.49 -16.07 7.51
C ALA A 136 0.07 -14.62 7.85
N ALA A 137 -0.59 -14.41 8.98
CA ALA A 137 -0.95 -13.07 9.45
C ALA A 137 0.28 -12.18 9.65
N ALA A 138 1.35 -12.71 10.27
CA ALA A 138 2.61 -12.00 10.43
C ALA A 138 3.27 -11.67 9.07
N ALA A 139 3.20 -12.57 8.09
CA ALA A 139 3.70 -12.32 6.74
C ALA A 139 2.94 -11.18 6.02
N MET A 140 1.67 -11.00 6.33
CA MET A 140 0.85 -9.90 5.77
C MET A 140 1.15 -8.54 6.42
N ASN A 141 1.84 -8.49 7.55
CA ASN A 141 2.14 -7.21 8.22
C ASN A 141 2.98 -6.26 7.34
N ARG A 142 3.97 -6.78 6.61
CA ARG A 142 4.83 -5.94 5.75
C ARG A 142 4.06 -5.29 4.58
N PRO A 143 3.26 -6.01 3.79
CA PRO A 143 2.37 -5.39 2.81
C PRO A 143 1.39 -4.39 3.42
N ALA A 144 0.82 -4.70 4.60
CA ALA A 144 -0.10 -3.82 5.30
C ALA A 144 0.57 -2.52 5.75
N LEU A 145 1.76 -2.58 6.34
CA LEU A 145 2.55 -1.40 6.71
C LEU A 145 2.84 -0.52 5.50
N ASN A 146 3.27 -1.12 4.38
CA ASN A 146 3.54 -0.37 3.17
C ASN A 146 2.27 0.35 2.65
N SER A 147 1.13 -0.34 2.64
CA SER A 147 -0.14 0.23 2.23
C SER A 147 -0.60 1.37 3.16
N MET A 148 -0.58 1.15 4.48
CA MET A 148 -1.03 2.16 5.44
C MET A 148 -0.14 3.39 5.49
N ARG A 149 1.15 3.26 5.16
CA ARG A 149 2.04 4.40 4.97
C ARG A 149 1.52 5.33 3.88
N PHE A 150 1.14 4.80 2.71
CA PHE A 150 0.58 5.62 1.63
C PHE A 150 -0.76 6.26 2.01
N MET A 151 -1.59 5.61 2.83
CA MET A 151 -2.84 6.20 3.30
C MET A 151 -2.59 7.39 4.25
N LEU A 152 -1.61 7.27 5.16
CA LEU A 152 -1.17 8.36 6.03
C LEU A 152 -0.63 9.54 5.21
N GLU A 153 0.28 9.28 4.26
CA GLU A 153 0.86 10.32 3.39
C GLU A 153 -0.22 11.03 2.56
N ALA A 154 -1.18 10.29 2.00
CA ALA A 154 -2.30 10.86 1.26
C ALA A 154 -3.19 11.77 2.13
N SER A 155 -3.17 11.55 3.45
CA SER A 155 -3.89 12.37 4.43
C SER A 155 -3.05 13.52 5.01
N GLY A 156 -1.80 13.70 4.54
CA GLY A 156 -0.88 14.72 5.03
C GLY A 156 -0.26 14.41 6.39
N ILE A 157 -0.24 13.14 6.79
CA ILE A 157 0.38 12.69 8.05
C ILE A 157 1.78 12.15 7.74
N ASN A 158 2.81 12.78 8.31
CA ASN A 158 4.20 12.36 8.13
C ASN A 158 4.45 10.95 8.70
N THR A 159 5.09 10.10 7.89
CA THR A 159 5.41 8.70 8.22
C THR A 159 6.92 8.46 8.44
N GLU A 160 7.73 9.51 8.42
CA GLU A 160 9.17 9.40 8.60
C GLU A 160 9.57 9.27 10.08
N GLY A 161 10.75 8.69 10.32
CA GLY A 161 11.31 8.53 11.64
C GLY A 161 10.62 7.46 12.51
N GLN A 162 10.93 7.50 13.81
CA GLN A 162 10.39 6.51 14.77
C GLN A 162 8.90 6.75 15.02
N ALA A 163 8.48 8.02 15.18
CA ALA A 163 7.07 8.36 15.35
C ALA A 163 6.23 7.95 14.14
N GLY A 164 6.72 8.19 12.91
CA GLY A 164 6.07 7.77 11.69
C GLY A 164 5.89 6.25 11.60
N THR A 165 6.92 5.49 11.99
CA THR A 165 6.85 4.03 12.06
C THR A 165 5.78 3.57 13.05
N LEU A 166 5.71 4.20 14.23
CA LEU A 166 4.72 3.86 15.26
C LEU A 166 3.29 4.22 14.82
N LYS A 167 3.10 5.39 14.20
CA LYS A 167 1.82 5.81 13.61
C LYS A 167 1.35 4.80 12.55
N THR A 168 2.25 4.38 11.66
CA THR A 168 1.95 3.39 10.61
C THR A 168 1.55 2.04 11.20
N GLN A 169 2.30 1.54 12.20
CA GLN A 169 1.98 0.28 12.88
C GLN A 169 0.65 0.37 13.64
N GLY A 170 0.39 1.49 14.30
CA GLY A 170 -0.88 1.78 14.95
C GLY A 170 -2.05 1.75 13.98
N LEU A 171 -1.88 2.35 12.79
CA LEU A 171 -2.91 2.34 11.76
C LEU A 171 -3.18 0.93 11.21
N VAL A 172 -2.15 0.09 11.04
CA VAL A 172 -2.35 -1.32 10.62
C VAL A 172 -3.23 -2.07 11.63
N LEU A 173 -3.01 -1.87 12.94
CA LEU A 173 -3.83 -2.49 13.98
C LEU A 173 -5.27 -1.94 13.99
N ALA A 174 -5.44 -0.62 13.88
CA ALA A 174 -6.74 0.02 13.76
C ALA A 174 -7.49 -0.49 12.52
N TRP A 175 -6.83 -0.51 11.37
CA TRP A 175 -7.37 -0.98 10.11
C TRP A 175 -7.86 -2.43 10.18
N SER A 176 -7.08 -3.33 10.80
CA SER A 176 -7.49 -4.73 10.97
C SER A 176 -8.79 -4.88 11.76
N ARG A 177 -9.03 -4.04 12.77
CA ARG A 177 -10.27 -4.01 13.55
C ARG A 177 -11.43 -3.46 12.73
N VAL A 178 -11.19 -2.36 11.98
CA VAL A 178 -12.21 -1.76 11.11
C VAL A 178 -12.64 -2.73 10.03
N VAL A 179 -11.69 -3.39 9.33
CA VAL A 179 -12.00 -4.42 8.33
C VAL A 179 -12.79 -5.57 8.95
N SER A 180 -12.48 -5.98 10.18
CA SER A 180 -13.23 -7.03 10.87
C SER A 180 -14.68 -6.65 11.18
N VAL A 181 -14.97 -5.37 11.40
CA VAL A 181 -16.33 -4.84 11.55
C VAL A 181 -17.00 -4.78 10.18
N TRP A 182 -16.33 -4.16 9.20
CA TRP A 182 -16.83 -4.00 7.84
C TRP A 182 -17.24 -5.32 7.18
N LEU A 183 -16.45 -6.38 7.34
CA LEU A 183 -16.80 -7.69 6.77
C LEU A 183 -18.11 -8.27 7.31
N ARG A 184 -18.61 -7.81 8.46
CA ARG A 184 -19.84 -8.26 9.11
C ARG A 184 -20.95 -7.21 9.10
N ASP A 185 -20.67 -6.00 8.64
CA ASP A 185 -21.61 -4.89 8.61
C ASP A 185 -22.58 -5.08 7.42
N GLU A 186 -23.84 -5.43 7.71
CA GLU A 186 -24.87 -5.68 6.70
C GLU A 186 -25.65 -4.38 6.34
N ASP A 187 -25.39 -3.27 7.05
CA ASP A 187 -26.00 -2.00 6.75
C ASP A 187 -25.45 -1.41 5.44
N PRO A 188 -26.28 -1.11 4.44
CA PRO A 188 -25.82 -0.46 3.21
C PRO A 188 -25.15 0.89 3.44
N GLY A 189 -25.53 1.59 4.52
CA GLY A 189 -24.92 2.86 4.94
C GLY A 189 -23.62 2.69 5.73
N LEU A 190 -23.19 1.47 6.05
CA LEU A 190 -21.98 1.16 6.78
C LEU A 190 -21.85 1.90 8.14
N ALA A 191 -22.97 2.12 8.84
CA ALA A 191 -22.98 2.91 10.06
C ALA A 191 -22.08 2.33 11.16
N ALA A 192 -22.06 1.00 11.34
CA ALA A 192 -21.19 0.33 12.31
C ALA A 192 -19.71 0.46 11.92
N THR A 193 -19.41 0.36 10.62
CA THR A 193 -18.06 0.51 10.07
C THR A 193 -17.54 1.94 10.25
N MET A 194 -18.33 2.95 9.89
CA MET A 194 -17.99 4.37 10.07
C MET A 194 -17.73 4.69 11.54
N ALA A 195 -18.61 4.24 12.45
CA ALA A 195 -18.42 4.43 13.88
C ALA A 195 -17.17 3.71 14.42
N ALA A 196 -16.83 2.54 13.88
CA ALA A 196 -15.60 1.83 14.25
C ALA A 196 -14.38 2.59 13.77
N LEU A 197 -14.38 3.08 12.53
CA LEU A 197 -13.29 3.83 11.94
C LEU A 197 -13.04 5.13 12.71
N ASP A 198 -14.08 5.95 12.96
CA ASP A 198 -13.93 7.19 13.72
C ASP A 198 -13.37 6.95 15.13
N ARG A 199 -13.86 5.93 15.81
CA ARG A 199 -13.37 5.54 17.14
C ARG A 199 -11.89 5.13 17.14
N GLU A 200 -11.45 4.34 16.15
CA GLU A 200 -10.04 3.92 16.06
C GLU A 200 -9.14 5.10 15.67
N LEU A 201 -9.57 6.00 14.78
CA LEU A 201 -8.82 7.20 14.42
C LEU A 201 -8.70 8.18 15.59
N THR A 202 -9.77 8.39 16.37
CA THR A 202 -9.74 9.24 17.58
C THR A 202 -8.75 8.69 18.63
N ARG A 203 -8.71 7.37 18.80
CA ARG A 203 -7.71 6.72 19.68
C ARG A 203 -6.29 6.92 19.16
N GLY A 204 -6.11 6.75 17.83
CA GLY A 204 -4.83 6.95 17.17
C GLY A 204 -4.32 8.38 17.31
N GLU A 205 -5.17 9.39 17.15
CA GLU A 205 -4.84 10.81 17.31
C GLU A 205 -4.38 11.11 18.74
N THR A 206 -5.11 10.60 19.75
CA THR A 206 -4.73 10.76 21.17
C THR A 206 -3.38 10.11 21.49
N LEU A 207 -3.05 8.97 20.88
CA LEU A 207 -1.76 8.31 21.06
C LEU A 207 -0.64 9.04 20.30
N ALA A 208 -0.91 9.49 19.07
CA ALA A 208 0.07 10.19 18.25
C ALA A 208 0.51 11.52 18.88
N SER A 209 -0.42 12.30 19.44
CA SER A 209 -0.09 13.55 20.13
C SER A 209 0.86 13.32 21.32
N ARG A 210 0.67 12.25 22.09
CA ARG A 210 1.57 11.88 23.20
C ARG A 210 2.98 11.48 22.72
N VAL A 211 3.08 10.81 21.57
CA VAL A 211 4.36 10.40 20.99
C VAL A 211 5.10 11.64 20.46
N ASP A 212 4.40 12.54 19.77
CA ASP A 212 4.97 13.79 19.25
C ASP A 212 5.46 14.70 20.39
N ASP A 213 4.75 14.75 21.52
CA ASP A 213 5.17 15.48 22.73
C ASP A 213 6.43 14.86 23.36
N LEU A 214 6.52 13.53 23.43
CA LEU A 214 7.69 12.84 23.92
C LEU A 214 8.93 13.07 23.03
N GLU A 215 8.78 13.07 21.71
CA GLU A 215 9.88 13.39 20.79
C GLU A 215 10.37 14.82 20.93
N ARG A 216 9.45 15.77 21.10
CA ARG A 216 9.81 17.20 21.37
C ARG A 216 10.60 17.36 22.67
N LEU A 217 10.28 16.58 23.71
CA LEU A 217 11.00 16.62 24.98
C LEU A 217 12.33 15.85 24.92
N ALA A 218 12.44 14.82 24.10
CA ALA A 218 13.66 14.01 23.98
C ALA A 218 14.73 14.67 23.09
N THR A 219 14.34 15.52 22.14
CA THR A 219 15.28 16.18 21.21
C THR A 219 16.34 17.02 21.92
N PRO A 220 16.02 17.92 22.88
CA PRO A 220 17.05 18.68 23.60
C PRO A 220 17.96 17.83 24.46
N LEU A 221 17.46 16.73 25.03
CA LEU A 221 18.28 15.78 25.83
C LEU A 221 19.28 15.00 24.96
N ARG A 222 18.89 14.64 23.74
CA ARG A 222 19.80 14.02 22.74
C ARG A 222 20.92 14.95 22.35
N LEU A 223 20.62 16.22 22.04
CA LEU A 223 21.61 17.23 21.69
C LEU A 223 22.58 17.49 22.84
N LEU A 224 22.10 17.51 24.08
CA LEU A 224 22.95 17.62 25.28
C LEU A 224 23.84 16.39 25.47
N ALA A 225 23.31 15.18 25.27
CA ALA A 225 24.08 13.94 25.37
C ALA A 225 25.17 13.83 24.29
N GLU A 226 24.86 14.23 23.05
CA GLU A 226 25.83 14.26 21.95
C GLU A 226 26.89 15.36 22.18
N GLY A 227 26.50 16.51 22.70
CA GLY A 227 27.42 17.57 23.13
C GLY A 227 28.39 17.11 24.20
N LEU A 228 27.90 16.45 25.23
CA LEU A 228 28.73 15.90 26.31
C LEU A 228 29.67 14.78 25.84
N MET A 229 29.21 13.89 24.96
CA MET A 229 30.05 12.83 24.38
C MET A 229 31.12 13.39 23.45
N SER A 230 30.86 14.48 22.72
CA SER A 230 31.84 15.13 21.86
C SER A 230 32.95 15.84 22.66
N VAL A 231 32.59 16.46 23.79
CA VAL A 231 33.56 17.07 24.73
C VAL A 231 34.44 16.01 25.40
N GLY A 232 33.83 14.88 25.81
CA GLY A 232 34.58 13.77 26.40
C GLY A 232 35.58 13.11 25.43
N LYS A 233 35.24 13.08 24.14
CA LYS A 233 36.14 12.56 23.10
C LYS A 233 37.31 13.51 22.80
N ARG A 234 37.07 14.82 22.81
CA ARG A 234 38.14 15.85 22.69
C ARG A 234 39.08 15.85 23.90
N ALA A 235 38.56 15.69 25.11
CA ALA A 235 39.39 15.61 26.32
C ALA A 235 40.32 14.37 26.36
N ARG A 236 39.87 13.23 25.80
CA ARG A 236 40.70 12.01 25.69
C ARG A 236 41.72 12.07 24.54
N GLY A 237 41.42 12.78 23.43
CA GLY A 237 42.33 12.97 22.30
C GLY A 237 43.51 13.89 22.63
N GLY A 238 43.33 14.90 23.51
CA GLY A 238 44.38 15.83 23.90
C GLY A 238 45.38 15.27 24.92
N ALA A 239 45.05 14.21 25.62
CA ALA A 239 45.98 13.58 26.59
C ALA A 239 47.00 12.62 25.97
N THR A 240 46.82 12.23 24.69
CA THR A 240 47.72 11.26 24.03
C THR A 240 48.85 11.94 23.26
N GLU A 241 48.80 13.25 23.01
CA GLU A 241 49.87 13.99 22.31
C GLU A 241 50.91 14.66 23.22
N ALA A 242 50.65 14.72 24.54
CA ALA A 242 51.59 15.33 25.49
C ALA A 242 52.65 14.35 26.02
N GLY A 243 52.70 13.09 25.53
CA GLY A 243 53.61 12.06 26.03
C GLY A 243 54.76 11.65 25.08
N LYS A 244 54.95 12.31 23.95
CA LYS A 244 56.05 12.00 23.00
C LYS A 244 56.98 13.22 22.81
N GLY A 245 57.92 13.38 23.73
CA GLY A 245 58.92 14.43 23.61
C GLY A 245 59.91 14.43 24.74
N PHE A 246 60.61 13.35 25.01
CA PHE A 246 61.88 13.39 25.74
C PHE A 246 62.62 12.05 25.57
N ASP A 247 63.36 11.94 24.49
CA ASP A 247 64.49 10.96 24.42
C ASP A 247 65.73 11.77 24.09
N ALA A 248 66.59 11.93 25.12
CA ALA A 248 67.86 12.59 25.02
C ALA A 248 68.92 11.64 24.38
N ASP A 249 69.50 12.19 23.36
CA ASP A 249 70.73 11.71 22.70
C ASP A 249 71.87 11.53 23.74
N VAL A 250 72.41 10.33 23.88
CA VAL A 250 73.72 10.10 24.48
C VAL A 250 74.51 9.14 23.59
N ALA A 251 75.42 9.72 22.84
CA ALA A 251 76.43 9.00 22.06
C ALA A 251 77.58 8.51 22.98
N PRO A 252 78.17 7.31 22.74
CA PRO A 252 79.42 6.90 23.30
C PRO A 252 80.59 7.22 22.39
N THR A 253 81.65 7.79 22.91
CA THR A 253 83.00 7.86 22.36
C THR A 253 84.02 7.53 23.45
N PRO A 254 85.24 7.17 23.08
CA PRO A 254 85.74 6.10 22.19
C PRO A 254 86.25 4.91 23.00
#